data_1889169058a0ee77ef52a2826106a8ba
#
_entry.id   1889169058a0ee77ef52a2826106a8ba
#
_cell.length_a   1.000
_cell.length_b   1.000
_cell.length_c   1.000
_cell.angle_alpha   90.00
_cell.angle_beta   90.00
_cell.angle_gamma   90.00
#
_symmetry.space_group_name_H-M   'P 1'
#
loop_
_entity.id
_entity.type
_entity.pdbx_description
1 polymer ?
#
loop_
_entity_poly.entity_id
_entity_poly.type
_entity_poly.pdbx_seq_one_letter_code
_entity_poly.pdbx_strand_id
1 'polypeptide(L)'
;KMSSIAILLAAGSGQRMQGRVEDKILAPINGQPALVYSLKAFDRSCVINSYLIVYRDEIQKKAIEAIIAAHGFGHLEIQVVLGGAERQLSVMKALNAIDENCDYVFIHDCARPCITTEAIKDVYSAVQEDQAASLAHPVVDTIKRTEAADELRKLSLEDLDRSRVWAMETPQAFAFKNILKAYQNVIKKKLTITDDTAALATIDLKTTLVPNK
;
A
#
# COMPACT_ATOMS: atom_id res chain seq x y z
N LYS A 1 24.71 -0.65 -4.50
CA LYS A 1 23.49 -1.46 -4.54
C LYS A 1 22.34 -0.52 -4.23
N MET A 2 21.31 -0.47 -5.07
CA MET A 2 20.14 0.39 -4.83
C MET A 2 19.43 -0.03 -3.55
N SER A 3 19.00 0.94 -2.74
CA SER A 3 18.32 0.73 -1.47
C SER A 3 16.81 0.81 -1.65
N SER A 4 16.07 -0.22 -1.23
CA SER A 4 14.61 -0.28 -1.32
C SER A 4 14.01 -0.59 0.03
N ILE A 5 12.97 0.15 0.40
CA ILE A 5 12.27 0.02 1.68
C ILE A 5 10.81 -0.34 1.43
N ALA A 6 10.29 -1.35 2.13
CA ALA A 6 8.87 -1.66 2.12
C ALA A 6 8.17 -0.95 3.29
N ILE A 7 7.19 -0.10 2.97
CA ILE A 7 6.26 0.51 3.93
C ILE A 7 5.02 -0.37 3.97
N LEU A 8 4.83 -1.09 5.06
CA LEU A 8 3.71 -2.00 5.29
C LEU A 8 2.65 -1.32 6.16
N LEU A 9 1.52 -0.96 5.56
CA LEU A 9 0.46 -0.23 6.23
C LEU A 9 -0.45 -1.18 7.02
N ALA A 10 -0.33 -1.18 8.34
CA ALA A 10 -1.14 -1.99 9.26
C ALA A 10 -2.16 -1.15 10.06
N ALA A 11 -2.02 0.16 10.11
CA ALA A 11 -2.80 1.07 10.98
C ALA A 11 -4.31 1.18 10.65
N GLY A 12 -4.80 0.57 9.55
CA GLY A 12 -6.20 0.69 9.14
C GLY A 12 -7.18 0.12 10.16
N SER A 13 -8.21 0.91 10.52
CA SER A 13 -9.22 0.56 11.52
C SER A 13 -10.20 -0.55 11.12
N GLY A 14 -10.14 -1.05 9.88
CA GLY A 14 -11.03 -2.13 9.41
C GLY A 14 -12.53 -1.81 9.39
N GLN A 15 -12.94 -0.54 9.39
CA GLN A 15 -14.35 -0.09 9.45
C GLN A 15 -15.28 -0.83 8.49
N ARG A 16 -14.79 -1.20 7.29
CA ARG A 16 -15.56 -1.99 6.31
C ARG A 16 -15.88 -3.42 6.76
N MET A 17 -15.20 -3.95 7.78
CA MET A 17 -15.46 -5.28 8.34
C MET A 17 -16.63 -5.31 9.33
N GLN A 18 -17.27 -4.17 9.61
CA GLN A 18 -18.46 -4.04 10.45
C GLN A 18 -18.35 -4.75 11.83
N GLY A 19 -17.17 -4.69 12.44
CA GLY A 19 -16.91 -5.32 13.74
C GLY A 19 -16.80 -6.85 13.76
N ARG A 20 -16.85 -7.52 12.59
CA ARG A 20 -16.70 -8.98 12.49
C ARG A 20 -15.28 -9.47 12.82
N VAL A 21 -14.31 -8.61 12.68
CA VAL A 21 -12.91 -8.88 13.00
C VAL A 21 -12.35 -7.66 13.73
N GLU A 22 -11.78 -7.85 14.89
CA GLU A 22 -11.24 -6.77 15.73
C GLU A 22 -10.05 -6.07 15.06
N ASP A 23 -9.15 -6.85 14.47
CA ASP A 23 -8.04 -6.33 13.64
C ASP A 23 -7.77 -7.26 12.46
N LYS A 24 -8.09 -6.79 11.26
CA LYS A 24 -7.94 -7.59 10.03
C LYS A 24 -6.50 -7.96 9.67
N ILE A 25 -5.52 -7.18 10.15
CA ILE A 25 -4.10 -7.41 9.88
C ILE A 25 -3.55 -8.52 10.78
N LEU A 26 -4.09 -8.62 11.98
CA LEU A 26 -3.74 -9.63 12.97
C LEU A 26 -4.62 -10.88 12.87
N ALA A 27 -5.75 -10.79 12.16
CA ALA A 27 -6.69 -11.88 12.00
C ALA A 27 -6.02 -13.08 11.30
N PRO A 28 -6.25 -14.32 11.80
CA PRO A 28 -5.66 -15.50 11.19
C PRO A 28 -6.35 -15.85 9.87
N ILE A 29 -5.53 -16.08 8.86
CA ILE A 29 -5.90 -16.68 7.58
C ILE A 29 -5.15 -18.01 7.50
N ASN A 30 -5.86 -19.13 7.48
CA ASN A 30 -5.25 -20.46 7.54
C ASN A 30 -4.20 -20.60 8.68
N GLY A 31 -4.54 -20.09 9.86
CA GLY A 31 -3.70 -20.19 11.07
C GLY A 31 -2.54 -19.20 11.16
N GLN A 32 -2.37 -18.27 10.22
CA GLN A 32 -1.33 -17.22 10.27
C GLN A 32 -1.95 -15.83 10.12
N PRO A 33 -1.47 -14.80 10.85
CA PRO A 33 -1.90 -13.42 10.67
C PRO A 33 -1.68 -12.93 9.23
N ALA A 34 -2.59 -12.07 8.73
CA ALA A 34 -2.49 -11.49 7.38
C ALA A 34 -1.13 -10.81 7.14
N LEU A 35 -0.59 -10.11 8.13
CA LEU A 35 0.73 -9.47 8.09
C LEU A 35 1.86 -10.45 7.73
N VAL A 36 1.79 -11.69 8.22
CA VAL A 36 2.83 -12.71 7.97
C VAL A 36 2.92 -13.07 6.49
N TYR A 37 1.80 -13.12 5.79
CA TYR A 37 1.80 -13.40 4.34
C TYR A 37 2.51 -12.28 3.57
N SER A 38 2.21 -11.02 3.88
CA SER A 38 2.89 -9.88 3.25
C SER A 38 4.39 -9.91 3.55
N LEU A 39 4.79 -10.03 4.82
CA LEU A 39 6.22 -10.10 5.20
C LEU A 39 6.95 -11.23 4.48
N LYS A 40 6.38 -12.45 4.42
CA LYS A 40 6.98 -13.58 3.71
C LYS A 40 7.15 -13.32 2.21
N ALA A 41 6.16 -12.72 1.55
CA ALA A 41 6.26 -12.44 0.12
C ALA A 41 7.35 -11.40 -0.18
N PHE A 42 7.39 -10.33 0.59
CA PHE A 42 8.42 -9.29 0.46
C PHE A 42 9.82 -9.82 0.79
N ASP A 43 10.00 -10.57 1.86
CA ASP A 43 11.28 -11.20 2.25
C ASP A 43 11.79 -12.12 1.13
N ARG A 44 10.95 -13.04 0.64
CA ARG A 44 11.29 -13.96 -0.45
C ARG A 44 11.58 -13.27 -1.78
N SER A 45 11.14 -12.03 -1.98
CA SER A 45 11.44 -11.28 -3.19
C SER A 45 12.93 -10.92 -3.30
N CYS A 46 13.62 -10.81 -2.18
CA CYS A 46 15.03 -10.43 -2.08
C CYS A 46 15.38 -9.07 -2.72
N VAL A 47 14.38 -8.22 -2.97
CA VAL A 47 14.57 -6.87 -3.56
C VAL A 47 14.40 -5.75 -2.53
N ILE A 48 13.96 -6.07 -1.31
CA ILE A 48 13.78 -5.14 -0.20
C ILE A 48 14.94 -5.26 0.79
N ASN A 49 15.47 -4.13 1.23
CA ASN A 49 16.60 -4.06 2.17
C ASN A 49 16.12 -3.91 3.62
N SER A 50 15.09 -3.10 3.84
CA SER A 50 14.51 -2.87 5.17
C SER A 50 13.01 -2.63 5.10
N TYR A 51 12.36 -2.71 6.26
CA TYR A 51 10.91 -2.69 6.38
C TYR A 51 10.48 -1.64 7.38
N LEU A 52 9.38 -0.98 7.08
CA LEU A 52 8.76 -0.01 7.95
C LEU A 52 7.30 -0.38 8.11
N ILE A 53 6.90 -0.84 9.31
CA ILE A 53 5.52 -1.24 9.59
C ILE A 53 4.81 -0.10 10.31
N VAL A 54 3.72 0.38 9.69
CA VAL A 54 2.92 1.47 10.26
C VAL A 54 1.79 0.89 11.09
N TYR A 55 1.82 1.13 12.40
CA TYR A 55 0.85 0.63 13.36
C TYR A 55 -0.13 1.73 13.84
N ARG A 56 -1.28 1.34 14.39
CA ARG A 56 -2.37 2.23 14.81
C ARG A 56 -2.22 2.72 16.24
N ASP A 57 -1.89 1.82 17.15
CA ASP A 57 -1.84 2.04 18.61
C ASP A 57 -0.87 1.08 19.29
N GLU A 58 -0.59 1.31 20.57
CA GLU A 58 0.38 0.51 21.32
C GLU A 58 -0.04 -0.97 21.50
N ILE A 59 -1.34 -1.27 21.47
CA ILE A 59 -1.83 -2.66 21.55
C ILE A 59 -1.45 -3.38 20.27
N GLN A 60 -1.74 -2.78 19.11
CA GLN A 60 -1.38 -3.33 17.82
C GLN A 60 0.15 -3.45 17.63
N LYS A 61 0.92 -2.45 18.09
CA LYS A 61 2.39 -2.49 18.07
C LYS A 61 2.93 -3.72 18.77
N LYS A 62 2.51 -3.96 20.01
CA LYS A 62 2.94 -5.14 20.79
C LYS A 62 2.58 -6.46 20.08
N ALA A 63 1.39 -6.53 19.47
CA ALA A 63 0.97 -7.70 18.72
C ALA A 63 1.83 -7.91 17.45
N ILE A 64 2.17 -6.85 16.73
CA ILE A 64 3.06 -6.88 15.55
C ILE A 64 4.45 -7.35 15.97
N GLU A 65 5.03 -6.80 17.04
CA GLU A 65 6.35 -7.20 17.56
C GLU A 65 6.38 -8.67 17.98
N ALA A 66 5.31 -9.16 18.63
CA ALA A 66 5.16 -10.57 18.98
C ALA A 66 5.07 -11.47 17.74
N ILE A 67 4.36 -11.05 16.68
CA ILE A 67 4.28 -11.78 15.41
C ILE A 67 5.65 -11.85 14.74
N ILE A 68 6.39 -10.75 14.68
CA ILE A 68 7.73 -10.70 14.10
C ILE A 68 8.64 -11.72 14.80
N ALA A 69 8.63 -11.74 16.13
CA ALA A 69 9.42 -12.67 16.93
C ALA A 69 9.00 -14.14 16.71
N ALA A 70 7.68 -14.41 16.72
CA ALA A 70 7.15 -15.77 16.63
C ALA A 70 7.31 -16.43 15.26
N HIS A 71 7.37 -15.65 14.18
CA HIS A 71 7.40 -16.15 12.80
C HIS A 71 8.80 -16.11 12.15
N GLY A 72 9.86 -15.86 12.91
CA GLY A 72 11.23 -15.97 12.45
C GLY A 72 11.72 -14.80 11.57
N PHE A 73 11.12 -13.62 11.70
CA PHE A 73 11.53 -12.41 10.97
C PHE A 73 12.67 -11.62 11.65
N GLY A 74 13.34 -12.19 12.66
CA GLY A 74 14.44 -11.53 13.38
C GLY A 74 15.67 -11.22 12.52
N HIS A 75 15.78 -11.78 11.32
CA HIS A 75 16.82 -11.47 10.35
C HIS A 75 16.53 -10.23 9.51
N LEU A 76 15.30 -9.72 9.54
CA LEU A 76 14.90 -8.53 8.80
C LEU A 76 15.17 -7.26 9.60
N GLU A 77 15.62 -6.23 8.92
CA GLU A 77 15.66 -4.87 9.48
C GLU A 77 14.27 -4.27 9.44
N ILE A 78 13.56 -4.30 10.58
CA ILE A 78 12.18 -3.83 10.71
C ILE A 78 12.11 -2.68 11.70
N GLN A 79 11.60 -1.53 11.26
CA GLN A 79 11.22 -0.41 12.10
C GLN A 79 9.69 -0.33 12.20
N VAL A 80 9.15 0.07 13.35
CA VAL A 80 7.72 0.32 13.54
C VAL A 80 7.46 1.81 13.73
N VAL A 81 6.41 2.33 13.09
CA VAL A 81 6.06 3.76 13.11
C VAL A 81 4.59 3.93 13.41
N LEU A 82 4.26 4.85 14.33
CA LEU A 82 2.87 5.19 14.63
C LEU A 82 2.21 5.89 13.44
N GLY A 83 1.09 5.36 12.98
CA GLY A 83 0.30 5.93 11.90
C GLY A 83 -0.41 7.24 12.25
N GLY A 84 -1.09 7.79 11.27
CA GLY A 84 -1.96 8.95 11.41
C GLY A 84 -3.44 8.56 11.46
N ALA A 85 -4.30 9.56 11.60
CA ALA A 85 -5.76 9.37 11.59
C ALA A 85 -6.28 8.86 10.24
N GLU A 86 -5.58 9.16 9.16
CA GLU A 86 -5.92 8.77 7.80
C GLU A 86 -4.75 8.01 7.14
N ARG A 87 -5.06 7.24 6.07
CA ARG A 87 -4.05 6.49 5.31
C ARG A 87 -2.93 7.40 4.80
N GLN A 88 -3.29 8.54 4.20
CA GLN A 88 -2.30 9.49 3.66
C GLN A 88 -1.38 10.06 4.75
N LEU A 89 -1.87 10.30 5.96
CA LEU A 89 -1.06 10.75 7.09
C LEU A 89 -0.14 9.63 7.61
N SER A 90 -0.61 8.40 7.59
CA SER A 90 0.20 7.22 7.93
C SER A 90 1.37 7.05 6.96
N VAL A 91 1.13 7.19 5.65
CA VAL A 91 2.19 7.14 4.63
C VAL A 91 3.19 8.28 4.82
N MET A 92 2.71 9.52 5.05
CA MET A 92 3.60 10.66 5.26
C MET A 92 4.51 10.48 6.47
N LYS A 93 3.98 9.95 7.58
CA LYS A 93 4.78 9.63 8.78
C LYS A 93 5.86 8.58 8.48
N ALA A 94 5.50 7.56 7.70
CA ALA A 94 6.46 6.54 7.28
C ALA A 94 7.55 7.13 6.39
N LEU A 95 7.20 7.94 5.39
CA LEU A 95 8.17 8.59 4.51
C LEU A 95 9.14 9.50 5.28
N ASN A 96 8.64 10.22 6.29
CA ASN A 96 9.48 11.09 7.13
C ASN A 96 10.42 10.31 8.08
N ALA A 97 10.18 9.02 8.29
CA ALA A 97 11.04 8.17 9.12
C ALA A 97 12.15 7.48 8.31
N ILE A 98 12.16 7.65 7.00
CA ILE A 98 13.15 7.05 6.08
C ILE A 98 14.33 7.99 5.90
N ASP A 99 15.56 7.43 5.91
CA ASP A 99 16.79 8.16 5.60
C ASP A 99 16.82 8.57 4.12
N GLU A 100 17.43 9.72 3.83
CA GLU A 100 17.57 10.29 2.48
C GLU A 100 18.36 9.40 1.50
N ASN A 101 19.08 8.40 1.99
CA ASN A 101 19.84 7.44 1.16
C ASN A 101 18.98 6.33 0.54
N CYS A 102 17.66 6.36 0.72
CA CYS A 102 16.74 5.42 0.10
C CYS A 102 16.52 5.77 -1.38
N ASP A 103 16.62 4.78 -2.28
CA ASP A 103 16.33 4.98 -3.69
C ASP A 103 14.84 4.79 -3.99
N TYR A 104 14.26 3.68 -3.51
CA TYR A 104 12.87 3.31 -3.80
C TYR A 104 12.09 2.92 -2.54
N VAL A 105 10.81 3.27 -2.52
CA VAL A 105 9.87 2.83 -1.49
C VAL A 105 8.72 2.04 -2.12
N PHE A 106 8.31 0.98 -1.44
CA PHE A 106 7.17 0.14 -1.79
C PHE A 106 6.09 0.32 -0.75
N ILE A 107 4.96 0.89 -1.10
CA ILE A 107 3.85 1.11 -0.18
C ILE A 107 2.83 -0.01 -0.38
N HIS A 108 2.60 -0.80 0.67
CA HIS A 108 1.73 -1.98 0.61
C HIS A 108 0.73 -2.02 1.76
N ASP A 109 -0.53 -2.26 1.41
CA ASP A 109 -1.61 -2.48 2.39
C ASP A 109 -1.53 -3.92 2.92
N CYS A 110 -1.19 -4.12 4.20
CA CYS A 110 -1.11 -5.46 4.82
C CYS A 110 -2.45 -6.23 4.79
N ALA A 111 -3.56 -5.56 4.52
CA ALA A 111 -4.86 -6.19 4.31
C ALA A 111 -4.99 -6.92 2.94
N ARG A 112 -3.92 -6.96 2.14
CA ARG A 112 -3.82 -7.68 0.86
C ARG A 112 -2.81 -8.83 0.97
N PRO A 113 -3.14 -9.92 1.69
CA PRO A 113 -2.20 -10.99 2.01
C PRO A 113 -1.83 -11.88 0.82
N CYS A 114 -2.55 -11.76 -0.30
CA CYS A 114 -2.34 -12.60 -1.50
C CYS A 114 -1.28 -12.05 -2.46
N ILE A 115 -0.49 -11.06 -2.03
CA ILE A 115 0.63 -10.56 -2.82
C ILE A 115 1.66 -11.67 -3.07
N THR A 116 2.14 -11.79 -4.31
CA THR A 116 3.15 -12.79 -4.69
C THR A 116 4.54 -12.18 -4.77
N THR A 117 5.54 -13.02 -4.60
CA THR A 117 6.96 -12.66 -4.76
C THR A 117 7.26 -12.15 -6.17
N GLU A 118 6.64 -12.76 -7.18
CA GLU A 118 6.79 -12.40 -8.58
C GLU A 118 6.24 -11.01 -8.86
N ALA A 119 5.03 -10.71 -8.37
CA ALA A 119 4.43 -9.38 -8.52
C ALA A 119 5.29 -8.28 -7.89
N ILE A 120 5.91 -8.54 -6.73
CA ILE A 120 6.83 -7.60 -6.09
C ILE A 120 8.06 -7.35 -6.98
N LYS A 121 8.64 -8.41 -7.56
CA LYS A 121 9.79 -8.30 -8.47
C LYS A 121 9.44 -7.56 -9.77
N ASP A 122 8.25 -7.81 -10.34
CA ASP A 122 7.79 -7.12 -11.54
C ASP A 122 7.63 -5.61 -11.27
N VAL A 123 7.06 -5.23 -10.12
CA VAL A 123 6.97 -3.84 -9.69
C VAL A 123 8.35 -3.23 -9.44
N TYR A 124 9.30 -4.01 -8.87
CA TYR A 124 10.68 -3.56 -8.67
C TYR A 124 11.37 -3.24 -9.99
N SER A 125 11.26 -4.11 -10.99
CA SER A 125 11.83 -3.86 -12.30
C SER A 125 11.25 -2.60 -12.96
N ALA A 126 9.93 -2.45 -12.90
CA ALA A 126 9.25 -1.30 -13.50
C ALA A 126 9.61 0.03 -12.79
N VAL A 127 9.72 0.06 -11.45
CA VAL A 127 10.08 1.30 -10.75
C VAL A 127 11.52 1.72 -11.00
N GLN A 128 12.42 0.78 -11.26
CA GLN A 128 13.81 1.11 -11.64
C GLN A 128 13.89 1.81 -12.99
N GLU A 129 13.04 1.44 -13.95
CA GLU A 129 12.98 2.05 -15.28
C GLU A 129 12.22 3.37 -15.28
N ASP A 130 11.03 3.39 -14.67
CA ASP A 130 10.05 4.46 -14.82
C ASP A 130 9.90 5.36 -13.58
N GLN A 131 10.62 5.07 -12.49
CA GLN A 131 10.61 5.82 -11.22
C GLN A 131 9.28 5.78 -10.46
N ALA A 132 8.23 5.17 -11.03
CA ALA A 132 6.93 4.97 -10.41
C ALA A 132 6.21 3.78 -11.07
N ALA A 133 5.76 2.81 -10.27
CA ALA A 133 5.06 1.64 -10.74
C ALA A 133 3.99 1.21 -9.72
N SER A 134 2.87 0.70 -10.20
CA SER A 134 1.81 0.18 -9.34
C SER A 134 1.28 -1.14 -9.86
N LEU A 135 1.11 -2.10 -8.97
CA LEU A 135 0.38 -3.31 -9.27
C LEU A 135 -1.09 -2.96 -9.54
N ALA A 136 -1.67 -3.53 -10.58
CA ALA A 136 -3.05 -3.30 -10.96
C ALA A 136 -3.59 -4.47 -11.80
N HIS A 137 -4.91 -4.59 -11.90
CA HIS A 137 -5.53 -5.52 -12.85
C HIS A 137 -6.64 -4.83 -13.65
N PRO A 138 -6.90 -5.26 -14.90
CA PRO A 138 -7.99 -4.72 -15.69
C PRO A 138 -9.33 -5.08 -15.05
N VAL A 139 -10.27 -4.17 -15.08
CA VAL A 139 -11.61 -4.43 -14.58
C VAL A 139 -12.35 -5.37 -15.53
N VAL A 140 -12.80 -6.51 -15.03
CA VAL A 140 -13.52 -7.53 -15.81
C VAL A 140 -15.04 -7.34 -15.73
N ASP A 141 -15.56 -6.78 -14.66
CA ASP A 141 -16.99 -6.51 -14.49
C ASP A 141 -17.47 -5.34 -15.32
N THR A 142 -18.77 -5.31 -15.63
CA THR A 142 -19.40 -4.13 -16.21
C THR A 142 -19.55 -3.05 -15.14
N ILE A 143 -18.88 -1.91 -15.33
CA ILE A 143 -18.93 -0.76 -14.42
C ILE A 143 -19.80 0.34 -15.02
N LYS A 144 -20.62 0.93 -14.18
CA LYS A 144 -21.43 2.10 -14.50
C LYS A 144 -21.03 3.25 -13.58
N ARG A 145 -21.01 4.44 -14.16
CA ARG A 145 -21.00 5.66 -13.37
C ARG A 145 -22.44 6.09 -13.14
N THR A 146 -22.73 6.55 -11.93
CA THR A 146 -24.03 7.13 -11.59
C THR A 146 -23.83 8.52 -11.01
N GLU A 147 -24.90 9.31 -11.04
CA GLU A 147 -24.99 10.55 -10.29
C GLU A 147 -24.92 10.31 -8.78
N ALA A 148 -24.53 11.33 -8.02
CA ALA A 148 -24.60 11.27 -6.56
C ALA A 148 -26.07 11.29 -6.14
N ALA A 149 -26.52 10.29 -5.38
CA ALA A 149 -27.89 10.16 -4.92
C ALA A 149 -27.95 9.49 -3.54
N ASP A 150 -28.87 9.93 -2.71
CA ASP A 150 -29.13 9.37 -1.38
C ASP A 150 -29.79 7.98 -1.46
N GLU A 151 -30.57 7.75 -2.52
CA GLU A 151 -31.25 6.48 -2.78
C GLU A 151 -30.79 5.85 -4.09
N LEU A 152 -30.53 4.54 -4.09
CA LEU A 152 -30.11 3.78 -5.28
C LEU A 152 -31.34 3.32 -6.12
N ARG A 153 -32.24 4.28 -6.46
CA ARG A 153 -33.46 4.00 -7.21
C ARG A 153 -33.57 4.91 -8.42
N LYS A 154 -33.89 4.31 -9.59
CA LYS A 154 -34.15 5.04 -10.86
C LYS A 154 -33.00 5.97 -11.26
N LEU A 155 -31.74 5.50 -11.09
CA LEU A 155 -30.57 6.29 -11.43
C LEU A 155 -30.29 6.24 -12.93
N SER A 156 -29.76 7.35 -13.45
CA SER A 156 -29.12 7.36 -14.77
C SER A 156 -27.78 6.67 -14.69
N LEU A 157 -27.51 5.71 -15.58
CA LEU A 157 -26.31 4.89 -15.60
C LEU A 157 -25.48 5.18 -16.85
N GLU A 158 -24.29 5.72 -16.66
CA GLU A 158 -23.32 5.99 -17.73
C GLU A 158 -22.42 4.78 -17.94
N ASP A 159 -22.23 4.37 -19.17
CA ASP A 159 -21.27 3.34 -19.55
C ASP A 159 -19.84 3.88 -19.42
N LEU A 160 -18.97 3.04 -18.85
CA LEU A 160 -17.54 3.28 -18.85
C LEU A 160 -16.85 2.30 -19.83
N ASP A 161 -15.94 2.83 -20.63
CA ASP A 161 -15.04 2.00 -21.45
C ASP A 161 -14.08 1.24 -20.51
N ARG A 162 -14.47 0.03 -20.13
CA ARG A 162 -13.67 -0.80 -19.21
C ARG A 162 -12.31 -1.18 -19.74
N SER A 163 -12.06 -1.09 -21.05
CA SER A 163 -10.73 -1.34 -21.60
C SER A 163 -9.67 -0.34 -21.09
N ARG A 164 -10.12 0.80 -20.56
CA ARG A 164 -9.32 1.88 -20.00
C ARG A 164 -9.45 2.02 -18.49
N VAL A 165 -10.12 1.06 -17.81
CA VAL A 165 -10.36 1.11 -16.37
C VAL A 165 -9.58 -0.02 -15.69
N TRP A 166 -8.75 0.36 -14.71
CA TRP A 166 -7.90 -0.54 -13.96
C TRP A 166 -8.22 -0.46 -12.47
N ALA A 167 -8.30 -1.61 -11.83
CA ALA A 167 -8.39 -1.68 -10.37
C ALA A 167 -6.98 -1.62 -9.79
N MET A 168 -6.72 -0.58 -8.98
CA MET A 168 -5.42 -0.37 -8.37
C MET A 168 -5.20 -1.31 -7.20
N GLU A 169 -4.01 -1.90 -7.17
CA GLU A 169 -3.56 -2.76 -6.09
C GLU A 169 -2.33 -2.17 -5.39
N THR A 170 -1.75 -2.93 -4.49
CA THR A 170 -0.46 -2.65 -3.87
C THR A 170 0.43 -3.90 -3.94
N PRO A 171 1.77 -3.75 -4.02
CA PRO A 171 2.53 -2.54 -3.76
C PRO A 171 2.44 -1.49 -4.87
N GLN A 172 2.51 -0.23 -4.44
CA GLN A 172 2.79 0.91 -5.29
C GLN A 172 4.21 1.37 -4.95
N ALA A 173 5.10 1.40 -5.93
CA ALA A 173 6.52 1.68 -5.74
C ALA A 173 6.94 2.95 -6.46
N PHE A 174 7.83 3.71 -5.82
CA PHE A 174 8.23 5.03 -6.29
C PHE A 174 9.69 5.30 -5.96
N ALA A 175 10.35 6.12 -6.78
CA ALA A 175 11.56 6.79 -6.35
C ALA A 175 11.27 7.62 -5.09
N PHE A 176 12.05 7.42 -4.02
CA PHE A 176 11.77 7.98 -2.71
C PHE A 176 11.61 9.51 -2.74
N LYS A 177 12.51 10.21 -3.40
CA LYS A 177 12.47 11.69 -3.50
C LYS A 177 11.19 12.20 -4.17
N ASN A 178 10.69 11.47 -5.17
CA ASN A 178 9.49 11.86 -5.90
C ASN A 178 8.23 11.71 -5.04
N ILE A 179 8.06 10.57 -4.40
CA ILE A 179 6.87 10.34 -3.57
C ILE A 179 6.88 11.20 -2.30
N LEU A 180 8.04 11.43 -1.69
CA LEU A 180 8.17 12.35 -0.56
C LEU A 180 7.72 13.77 -0.95
N LYS A 181 8.20 14.28 -2.08
CA LYS A 181 7.79 15.60 -2.61
C LYS A 181 6.28 15.63 -2.90
N ALA A 182 5.73 14.57 -3.49
CA ALA A 182 4.30 14.45 -3.77
C ALA A 182 3.47 14.54 -2.49
N TYR A 183 3.83 13.79 -1.47
CA TYR A 183 3.14 13.82 -0.17
C TYR A 183 3.27 15.16 0.55
N GLN A 184 4.43 15.82 0.47
CA GLN A 184 4.60 17.18 0.98
C GLN A 184 3.64 18.15 0.29
N ASN A 185 3.45 18.02 -1.03
CA ASN A 185 2.49 18.83 -1.78
C ASN A 185 1.03 18.53 -1.38
N VAL A 186 0.68 17.25 -1.20
CA VAL A 186 -0.65 16.82 -0.71
C VAL A 186 -0.96 17.47 0.64
N ILE A 187 -0.05 17.39 1.59
CA ILE A 187 -0.23 17.95 2.93
C ILE A 187 -0.30 19.49 2.88
N LYS A 188 0.62 20.14 2.16
CA LYS A 188 0.65 21.59 2.01
C LYS A 188 -0.63 22.15 1.41
N LYS A 189 -1.19 21.48 0.39
CA LYS A 189 -2.42 21.89 -0.30
C LYS A 189 -3.69 21.33 0.34
N LYS A 190 -3.58 20.54 1.42
CA LYS A 190 -4.71 19.86 2.10
C LYS A 190 -5.56 19.03 1.14
N LEU A 191 -4.92 18.31 0.21
CA LEU A 191 -5.62 17.47 -0.75
C LEU A 191 -6.04 16.15 -0.10
N THR A 192 -7.19 15.64 -0.54
CA THR A 192 -7.61 14.26 -0.26
C THR A 192 -7.26 13.40 -1.46
N ILE A 193 -6.55 12.31 -1.23
CA ILE A 193 -6.12 11.38 -2.27
C ILE A 193 -6.68 9.98 -1.99
N THR A 194 -6.85 9.19 -3.04
CA THR A 194 -7.39 7.83 -2.95
C THR A 194 -6.29 6.79 -2.71
N ASP A 195 -5.11 7.01 -3.30
CA ASP A 195 -3.93 6.13 -3.21
C ASP A 195 -2.63 6.92 -3.43
N ASP A 196 -1.50 6.20 -3.48
CA ASP A 196 -0.18 6.83 -3.58
C ASP A 196 0.11 7.32 -5.00
N THR A 197 -0.50 6.70 -6.03
CA THR A 197 -0.40 7.18 -7.42
C THR A 197 -1.11 8.52 -7.61
N ALA A 198 -2.22 8.74 -6.90
CA ALA A 198 -2.90 10.02 -6.88
C ALA A 198 -2.06 11.12 -6.21
N ALA A 199 -1.27 10.78 -5.17
CA ALA A 199 -0.31 11.71 -4.60
C ALA A 199 0.72 12.13 -5.65
N LEU A 200 1.32 11.17 -6.36
CA LEU A 200 2.34 11.43 -7.38
C LEU A 200 1.80 12.31 -8.52
N ALA A 201 0.57 12.11 -8.95
CA ALA A 201 -0.08 12.92 -9.98
C ALA A 201 -0.20 14.40 -9.58
N THR A 202 -0.20 14.74 -8.28
CA THR A 202 -0.24 16.15 -7.83
C THR A 202 1.01 16.95 -8.17
N ILE A 203 2.07 16.29 -8.60
CA ILE A 203 3.34 16.90 -9.06
C ILE A 203 3.64 16.56 -10.53
N ASP A 204 2.59 16.23 -11.32
CA ASP A 204 2.63 15.96 -12.76
C ASP A 204 3.51 14.76 -13.17
N LEU A 205 3.76 13.81 -12.26
CA LEU A 205 4.46 12.57 -12.57
C LEU A 205 3.49 11.44 -12.87
N LYS A 206 3.90 10.55 -13.77
CA LYS A 206 3.11 9.41 -14.25
C LYS A 206 3.53 8.13 -13.54
N THR A 207 2.65 7.13 -13.59
CA THR A 207 2.88 5.80 -13.01
C THR A 207 2.74 4.72 -14.07
N THR A 208 3.65 3.77 -14.09
CA THR A 208 3.56 2.56 -14.91
C THR A 208 2.66 1.53 -14.21
N LEU A 209 1.70 0.98 -14.92
CA LEU A 209 0.87 -0.12 -14.41
C LEU A 209 1.56 -1.45 -14.68
N VAL A 210 1.70 -2.25 -13.63
CA VAL A 210 2.21 -3.62 -13.69
C VAL A 210 1.01 -4.56 -13.54
N PRO A 211 0.64 -5.31 -14.61
CA PRO A 211 -0.51 -6.20 -14.56
C PRO A 211 -0.30 -7.34 -13.55
N ASN A 212 -1.23 -7.50 -12.61
CA ASN A 212 -1.29 -8.67 -11.74
C ASN A 212 -1.88 -9.84 -12.54
N LYS A 213 -1.18 -10.96 -12.56
CA LYS A 213 -1.53 -12.17 -13.34
C LYS A 213 -2.27 -13.20 -12.50
#